data_146e910d086653fada4ef48ac2977cab
#
_entry.id   146e910d086653fada4ef48ac2977cab
#
_cell.length_a   1.000
_cell.length_b   1.000
_cell.length_c   1.000
_cell.angle_alpha   90.00
_cell.angle_beta   90.00
_cell.angle_gamma   90.00
#
_symmetry.space_group_name_H-M   'P 1'
#
loop_
_entity.id
_entity.type
_entity.pdbx_description
1 polymer ?
#
loop_
_entity_poly.entity_id
_entity_poly.type
_entity_poly.pdbx_seq_one_letter_code
_entity_poly.pdbx_strand_id
1 'polypeptide(L)'
;MRWLPALLLISAVPVSAADLLFAGGQWVALDRGPSCEAGSRSLRIAPKGKVQARAGFAFDAAGPRRGQFFAQLSRMPRQGSTVILTIGDQPFLLVAAGGWAWSRDPAQEAAIIAAVRATGGMRIDSRDQAGGRFIDRYLLEGAPTTIDAAAARCAGKMQRR
;
A
#
# COMPACT_ATOMS: atom_id res chain seq x y z
N MET A 1 -27.29 -0.22 52.69
CA MET A 1 -26.81 0.32 51.41
C MET A 1 -25.94 -0.74 50.77
N ARG A 2 -26.46 -1.45 49.71
CA ARG A 2 -25.73 -2.53 49.02
C ARG A 2 -25.23 -1.95 47.68
N TRP A 3 -23.94 -1.82 47.53
CA TRP A 3 -23.29 -1.40 46.29
C TRP A 3 -23.16 -2.62 45.39
N LEU A 4 -23.82 -2.60 44.24
CA LEU A 4 -23.65 -3.56 43.15
C LEU A 4 -22.50 -3.08 42.28
N PRO A 5 -21.46 -3.89 41.99
CA PRO A 5 -20.45 -3.53 41.01
C PRO A 5 -21.03 -3.69 39.61
N ALA A 6 -21.00 -2.61 38.78
CA ALA A 6 -21.33 -2.66 37.40
C ALA A 6 -20.20 -3.40 36.65
N LEU A 7 -20.52 -4.59 36.11
CA LEU A 7 -19.62 -5.31 35.18
C LEU A 7 -19.60 -4.57 33.81
N LEU A 8 -18.49 -3.92 33.51
CA LEU A 8 -18.20 -3.39 32.17
C LEU A 8 -17.88 -4.58 31.26
N LEU A 9 -18.81 -4.94 30.39
CA LEU A 9 -18.58 -5.87 29.28
C LEU A 9 -17.74 -5.16 28.21
N ILE A 10 -16.44 -5.45 28.17
CA ILE A 10 -15.54 -5.03 27.09
C ILE A 10 -15.82 -5.94 25.90
N SER A 11 -16.57 -5.42 24.92
CA SER A 11 -16.78 -6.10 23.64
C SER A 11 -15.47 -6.09 22.85
N ALA A 12 -14.79 -7.22 22.77
CA ALA A 12 -13.65 -7.42 21.88
C ALA A 12 -14.15 -7.38 20.43
N VAL A 13 -13.78 -6.33 19.69
CA VAL A 13 -14.01 -6.27 18.23
C VAL A 13 -13.07 -7.28 17.60
N PRO A 14 -13.57 -8.28 16.83
CA PRO A 14 -12.69 -9.22 16.15
C PRO A 14 -11.85 -8.46 15.11
N VAL A 15 -10.54 -8.45 15.27
CA VAL A 15 -9.61 -8.03 14.24
C VAL A 15 -9.70 -9.07 13.14
N SER A 16 -10.32 -8.71 12.01
CA SER A 16 -10.41 -9.59 10.85
C SER A 16 -8.99 -9.83 10.32
N ALA A 17 -8.51 -11.07 10.42
CA ALA A 17 -7.24 -11.45 9.83
C ALA A 17 -7.33 -11.31 8.30
N ALA A 18 -6.26 -10.80 7.68
CA ALA A 18 -6.20 -10.70 6.22
C ALA A 18 -5.98 -12.11 5.63
N ASP A 19 -6.80 -12.49 4.65
CA ASP A 19 -6.65 -13.75 3.93
C ASP A 19 -5.64 -13.60 2.80
N LEU A 20 -4.66 -14.50 2.74
CA LEU A 20 -3.70 -14.56 1.64
C LEU A 20 -4.39 -15.11 0.39
N LEU A 21 -4.41 -14.33 -0.69
CA LEU A 21 -4.98 -14.72 -1.97
C LEU A 21 -3.94 -15.32 -2.92
N PHE A 22 -2.78 -14.70 -2.98
CA PHE A 22 -1.69 -15.06 -3.87
C PHE A 22 -0.36 -14.54 -3.34
N ALA A 23 0.72 -15.26 -3.61
CA ALA A 23 2.08 -14.80 -3.37
C ALA A 23 2.95 -15.14 -4.59
N GLY A 24 3.72 -14.16 -5.06
CA GLY A 24 4.64 -14.32 -6.19
C GLY A 24 5.79 -13.35 -6.11
N GLY A 25 7.03 -13.85 -6.27
CA GLY A 25 8.21 -13.04 -6.03
C GLY A 25 8.23 -12.47 -4.62
N GLN A 26 8.32 -11.14 -4.51
CA GLN A 26 8.24 -10.43 -3.22
C GLN A 26 6.87 -9.79 -2.97
N TRP A 27 5.88 -10.08 -3.80
CA TRP A 27 4.55 -9.51 -3.74
C TRP A 27 3.53 -10.48 -3.16
N VAL A 28 2.58 -9.95 -2.41
CA VAL A 28 1.46 -10.68 -1.85
C VAL A 28 0.14 -9.98 -2.15
N ALA A 29 -0.90 -10.73 -2.48
CA ALA A 29 -2.27 -10.26 -2.55
C ALA A 29 -3.02 -10.69 -1.30
N LEU A 30 -3.70 -9.76 -0.67
CA LEU A 30 -4.44 -9.95 0.58
C LEU A 30 -5.89 -9.49 0.43
N ASP A 31 -6.81 -10.31 0.94
CA ASP A 31 -8.19 -9.91 1.19
C ASP A 31 -8.31 -9.38 2.62
N ARG A 32 -8.71 -8.13 2.77
CA ARG A 32 -8.91 -7.47 4.07
C ARG A 32 -10.38 -7.24 4.40
N GLY A 33 -11.28 -8.00 3.79
CA GLY A 33 -12.73 -7.81 3.94
C GLY A 33 -13.26 -6.71 3.02
N PRO A 34 -13.31 -5.43 3.43
CA PRO A 34 -13.85 -4.35 2.60
C PRO A 34 -12.95 -3.95 1.43
N SER A 35 -11.67 -4.33 1.47
CA SER A 35 -10.67 -4.03 0.44
C SER A 35 -9.78 -5.22 0.15
N CYS A 36 -9.11 -5.19 -1.00
CA CYS A 36 -8.05 -6.12 -1.37
C CYS A 36 -6.80 -5.32 -1.68
N GLU A 37 -5.64 -5.85 -1.33
CA GLU A 37 -4.37 -5.18 -1.54
C GLU A 37 -3.39 -6.12 -2.23
N ALA A 38 -2.60 -5.58 -3.16
CA ALA A 38 -1.38 -6.19 -3.66
C ALA A 38 -0.21 -5.36 -3.17
N GLY A 39 0.77 -5.95 -2.49
CA GLY A 39 1.85 -5.17 -1.91
C GLY A 39 3.15 -5.92 -1.70
N SER A 40 4.21 -5.15 -1.54
CA SER A 40 5.55 -5.62 -1.24
C SER A 40 6.25 -4.69 -0.25
N ARG A 41 7.20 -5.22 0.52
CA ARG A 41 8.11 -4.40 1.32
C ARG A 41 9.29 -3.93 0.48
N SER A 42 9.93 -2.84 0.88
CA SER A 42 11.16 -2.36 0.25
C SER A 42 12.30 -3.37 0.45
N LEU A 43 13.27 -3.33 -0.48
CA LEU A 43 14.46 -4.20 -0.43
C LEU A 43 15.32 -3.93 0.79
N ARG A 44 15.36 -2.67 1.24
CA ARG A 44 16.10 -2.32 2.45
C ARG A 44 15.28 -2.70 3.68
N ILE A 45 15.81 -3.62 4.46
CA ILE A 45 15.21 -3.99 5.76
C ILE A 45 15.44 -2.84 6.75
N ALA A 46 14.35 -2.39 7.37
CA ALA A 46 14.42 -1.34 8.37
C ALA A 46 15.14 -1.84 9.64
N PRO A 47 15.98 -1.01 10.27
CA PRO A 47 16.50 -1.29 11.59
C PRO A 47 15.38 -1.45 12.62
N LYS A 48 15.65 -2.18 13.71
CA LYS A 48 14.68 -2.37 14.79
C LYS A 48 14.11 -1.03 15.28
N GLY A 49 12.81 -0.94 15.41
CA GLY A 49 12.09 0.27 15.84
C GLY A 49 11.92 1.35 14.77
N LYS A 50 12.35 1.08 13.52
CA LYS A 50 12.10 1.95 12.37
C LYS A 50 11.01 1.38 11.47
N VAL A 51 10.36 2.26 10.71
CA VAL A 51 9.30 1.88 9.77
C VAL A 51 9.89 1.07 8.62
N GLN A 52 9.35 -0.12 8.38
CA GLN A 52 9.62 -0.88 7.17
C GLN A 52 8.82 -0.28 6.02
N ALA A 53 9.49 0.31 5.05
CA ALA A 53 8.82 0.83 3.87
C ALA A 53 8.11 -0.29 3.10
N ARG A 54 6.91 0.01 2.60
CA ARG A 54 6.10 -0.88 1.78
C ARG A 54 5.34 -0.09 0.74
N ALA A 55 5.04 -0.71 -0.38
CA ALA A 55 4.23 -0.12 -1.43
C ALA A 55 3.27 -1.15 -2.02
N GLY A 56 2.20 -0.67 -2.62
CA GLY A 56 1.20 -1.57 -3.19
C GLY A 56 0.07 -0.85 -3.90
N PHE A 57 -0.96 -1.65 -4.21
CA PHE A 57 -2.17 -1.23 -4.90
C PHE A 57 -3.38 -1.66 -4.08
N ALA A 58 -4.33 -0.77 -3.91
CA ALA A 58 -5.55 -1.00 -3.14
C ALA A 58 -6.80 -0.99 -4.04
N PHE A 59 -7.68 -1.95 -3.79
CA PHE A 59 -8.95 -2.13 -4.47
C PHE A 59 -10.05 -2.23 -3.43
N ASP A 60 -11.09 -1.41 -3.56
CA ASP A 60 -12.25 -1.50 -2.68
C ASP A 60 -13.32 -2.42 -3.26
N ALA A 61 -13.99 -3.18 -2.41
CA ALA A 61 -15.16 -3.95 -2.82
C ALA A 61 -16.36 -3.02 -3.15
N ALA A 62 -16.52 -1.91 -2.43
CA ALA A 62 -17.62 -0.96 -2.60
C ALA A 62 -17.18 0.52 -2.55
N GLY A 63 -15.92 0.81 -2.31
CA GLY A 63 -15.36 2.17 -2.23
C GLY A 63 -14.79 2.65 -3.56
N PRO A 64 -14.11 3.81 -3.56
CA PRO A 64 -13.62 4.47 -4.77
C PRO A 64 -12.31 3.89 -5.33
N ARG A 65 -11.50 3.19 -4.52
CA ARG A 65 -10.19 2.71 -4.97
C ARG A 65 -10.34 1.55 -5.96
N ARG A 66 -9.72 1.70 -7.13
CA ARG A 66 -9.76 0.73 -8.23
C ARG A 66 -8.36 0.37 -8.73
N GLY A 67 -7.38 0.42 -7.86
CA GLY A 67 -5.97 0.23 -8.17
C GLY A 67 -5.15 1.41 -7.69
N GLN A 68 -5.61 2.10 -6.63
CA GLN A 68 -4.87 3.20 -6.03
C GLN A 68 -3.50 2.72 -5.58
N PHE A 69 -2.45 3.32 -6.15
CA PHE A 69 -1.11 3.12 -5.64
C PHE A 69 -0.96 3.77 -4.27
N PHE A 70 -0.34 3.08 -3.33
CA PHE A 70 0.02 3.61 -2.03
C PHE A 70 1.43 3.19 -1.62
N ALA A 71 2.06 3.99 -0.77
CA ALA A 71 3.32 3.63 -0.13
C ALA A 71 3.38 4.15 1.30
N GLN A 72 3.85 3.33 2.20
CA GLN A 72 4.38 3.74 3.50
C GLN A 72 5.88 3.93 3.35
N LEU A 73 6.34 5.14 3.57
CA LEU A 73 7.72 5.54 3.33
C LEU A 73 8.62 5.15 4.50
N SER A 74 9.89 4.86 4.22
CA SER A 74 10.88 4.55 5.28
C SER A 74 11.18 5.74 6.18
N ARG A 75 10.96 6.96 5.68
CA ARG A 75 11.14 8.22 6.41
C ARG A 75 10.00 9.17 6.10
N MET A 76 9.70 10.04 7.06
CA MET A 76 8.73 11.11 6.86
C MET A 76 9.30 12.17 5.93
N PRO A 77 8.65 12.48 4.80
CA PRO A 77 9.07 13.56 3.92
C PRO A 77 9.05 14.92 4.63
N ARG A 78 10.01 15.76 4.27
CA ARG A 78 10.00 17.16 4.68
C ARG A 78 8.78 17.86 4.06
N GLN A 79 8.14 18.75 4.81
CA GLN A 79 7.05 19.56 4.29
C GLN A 79 7.50 20.32 3.02
N GLY A 80 6.69 20.26 1.96
CA GLY A 80 6.99 20.87 0.66
C GLY A 80 7.96 20.06 -0.23
N SER A 81 8.52 18.94 0.26
CA SER A 81 9.30 18.05 -0.58
C SER A 81 8.41 17.21 -1.48
N THR A 82 8.84 17.03 -2.73
CA THR A 82 8.19 16.11 -3.66
C THR A 82 8.47 14.66 -3.27
N VAL A 83 7.46 13.80 -3.46
CA VAL A 83 7.61 12.35 -3.41
C VAL A 83 7.42 11.82 -4.81
N ILE A 84 8.46 11.22 -5.38
CA ILE A 84 8.46 10.76 -6.77
C ILE A 84 8.61 9.24 -6.79
N LEU A 85 7.63 8.58 -7.38
CA LEU A 85 7.70 7.18 -7.77
C LEU A 85 8.32 7.11 -9.17
N THR A 86 9.38 6.35 -9.35
CA THR A 86 9.96 6.07 -10.67
C THR A 86 9.85 4.58 -10.95
N ILE A 87 9.27 4.23 -12.09
CA ILE A 87 9.08 2.84 -12.56
C ILE A 87 9.81 2.72 -13.90
N GLY A 88 10.88 1.93 -13.95
CA GLY A 88 11.81 2.03 -15.07
C GLY A 88 12.33 3.46 -15.17
N ASP A 89 12.05 4.14 -16.29
CA ASP A 89 12.43 5.54 -16.56
C ASP A 89 11.26 6.52 -16.41
N GLN A 90 10.07 6.06 -16.03
CA GLN A 90 8.87 6.90 -15.93
C GLN A 90 8.69 7.44 -14.51
N PRO A 91 8.75 8.78 -14.30
CA PRO A 91 8.47 9.40 -13.01
C PRO A 91 6.99 9.72 -12.83
N PHE A 92 6.49 9.53 -11.62
CA PHE A 92 5.14 9.87 -11.19
C PHE A 92 5.22 10.69 -9.90
N LEU A 93 4.70 11.92 -9.93
CA LEU A 93 4.59 12.74 -8.73
C LEU A 93 3.41 12.23 -7.89
N LEU A 94 3.69 11.80 -6.68
CA LEU A 94 2.68 11.32 -5.74
C LEU A 94 2.15 12.44 -4.85
N VAL A 95 0.95 12.24 -4.33
CA VAL A 95 0.43 13.00 -3.18
C VAL A 95 1.00 12.38 -1.91
N ALA A 96 1.45 13.19 -0.96
CA ALA A 96 2.02 12.69 0.29
C ALA A 96 1.47 13.45 1.50
N ALA A 97 1.25 12.72 2.59
CA ALA A 97 0.93 13.26 3.90
C ALA A 97 1.51 12.36 5.00
N GLY A 98 2.21 12.98 5.95
CA GLY A 98 2.95 12.23 6.96
C GLY A 98 3.97 11.28 6.32
N GLY A 99 4.01 10.05 6.78
CA GLY A 99 4.85 8.98 6.22
C GLY A 99 4.21 8.18 5.09
N TRP A 100 3.14 8.68 4.45
CA TRP A 100 2.42 8.00 3.40
C TRP A 100 2.41 8.79 2.10
N ALA A 101 2.33 8.08 0.98
CA ALA A 101 2.17 8.64 -0.34
C ALA A 101 1.20 7.78 -1.18
N TRP A 102 0.51 8.39 -2.14
CA TRP A 102 -0.43 7.69 -3.02
C TRP A 102 -0.58 8.39 -4.36
N SER A 103 -1.16 7.68 -5.33
CA SER A 103 -1.50 8.20 -6.65
C SER A 103 -2.56 9.32 -6.54
N ARG A 104 -2.46 10.32 -7.44
CA ARG A 104 -3.33 11.51 -7.43
C ARG A 104 -4.76 11.24 -7.89
N ASP A 105 -4.88 10.42 -8.93
CA ASP A 105 -6.12 10.26 -9.68
C ASP A 105 -6.13 8.91 -10.45
N PRO A 106 -7.30 8.47 -10.95
CA PRO A 106 -7.42 7.22 -11.68
C PRO A 106 -6.58 7.13 -12.96
N ALA A 107 -6.32 8.25 -13.64
CA ALA A 107 -5.48 8.25 -14.85
C ALA A 107 -4.02 7.94 -14.50
N GLN A 108 -3.51 8.52 -13.41
CA GLN A 108 -2.18 8.19 -12.90
C GLN A 108 -2.11 6.75 -12.41
N GLU A 109 -3.15 6.22 -11.75
CA GLU A 109 -3.23 4.83 -11.31
C GLU A 109 -3.08 3.85 -12.48
N ALA A 110 -3.83 4.08 -13.55
CA ALA A 110 -3.75 3.27 -14.76
C ALA A 110 -2.35 3.32 -15.40
N ALA A 111 -1.73 4.49 -15.46
CA ALA A 111 -0.38 4.67 -15.99
C ALA A 111 0.68 3.96 -15.12
N ILE A 112 0.57 4.03 -13.79
CA ILE A 112 1.44 3.32 -12.86
C ILE A 112 1.32 1.80 -13.04
N ILE A 113 0.11 1.26 -13.11
CA ILE A 113 -0.14 -0.17 -13.33
C ILE A 113 0.45 -0.62 -14.67
N ALA A 114 0.28 0.16 -15.74
CA ALA A 114 0.87 -0.13 -17.04
C ALA A 114 2.40 -0.16 -17.00
N ALA A 115 3.02 0.81 -16.30
CA ALA A 115 4.47 0.85 -16.13
C ALA A 115 5.02 -0.34 -15.33
N VAL A 116 4.32 -0.76 -14.26
CA VAL A 116 4.68 -1.94 -13.46
C VAL A 116 4.72 -3.21 -14.30
N ARG A 117 3.85 -3.35 -15.30
CA ARG A 117 3.81 -4.51 -16.20
C ARG A 117 4.99 -4.55 -17.18
N ALA A 118 5.63 -3.41 -17.42
CA ALA A 118 6.67 -3.27 -18.44
C ALA A 118 8.10 -3.32 -17.90
N THR A 119 8.30 -3.29 -16.57
CA THR A 119 9.64 -3.17 -15.98
C THR A 119 9.83 -4.08 -14.77
N GLY A 120 11.10 -4.30 -14.36
CA GLY A 120 11.46 -5.18 -13.25
C GLY A 120 11.66 -4.48 -11.90
N GLY A 121 11.59 -3.15 -11.84
CA GLY A 121 11.87 -2.43 -10.61
C GLY A 121 11.25 -1.06 -10.53
N MET A 122 11.01 -0.61 -9.30
CA MET A 122 10.57 0.75 -8.99
C MET A 122 11.29 1.29 -7.76
N ARG A 123 11.29 2.62 -7.64
CA ARG A 123 11.81 3.32 -6.47
C ARG A 123 10.96 4.53 -6.13
N ILE A 124 10.94 4.87 -4.86
CA ILE A 124 10.34 6.11 -4.37
C ILE A 124 11.43 6.98 -3.78
N ASP A 125 11.53 8.21 -4.26
CA ASP A 125 12.52 9.20 -3.86
C ASP A 125 11.86 10.37 -3.15
N SER A 126 12.48 10.85 -2.05
CA SER A 126 12.10 12.10 -1.40
C SER A 126 13.24 12.62 -0.51
N ARG A 127 13.01 13.77 0.14
CA ARG A 127 13.88 14.31 1.19
C ARG A 127 13.17 14.21 2.54
N ASP A 128 13.89 13.75 3.55
CA ASP A 128 13.39 13.66 4.92
C ASP A 128 13.36 15.03 5.62
N GLN A 129 12.85 15.05 6.85
CA GLN A 129 12.73 16.29 7.64
C GLN A 129 14.08 16.98 7.91
N ALA A 130 15.18 16.23 7.95
CA ALA A 130 16.53 16.78 8.07
C ALA A 130 17.11 17.26 6.73
N GLY A 131 16.39 17.08 5.60
CA GLY A 131 16.81 17.45 4.26
C GLY A 131 17.63 16.37 3.54
N GLY A 132 17.90 15.25 4.20
CA GLY A 132 18.60 14.11 3.61
C GLY A 132 17.73 13.38 2.57
N ARG A 133 18.32 13.00 1.43
CA ARG A 133 17.65 12.18 0.43
C ARG A 133 17.48 10.77 0.95
N PHE A 134 16.29 10.18 0.72
CA PHE A 134 16.07 8.75 0.92
C PHE A 134 15.42 8.12 -0.30
N ILE A 135 15.65 6.82 -0.47
CA ILE A 135 15.16 6.05 -1.61
C ILE A 135 14.68 4.69 -1.10
N ASP A 136 13.41 4.39 -1.34
CA ASP A 136 12.81 3.09 -1.10
C ASP A 136 12.72 2.33 -2.43
N ARG A 137 13.35 1.15 -2.53
CA ARG A 137 13.43 0.34 -3.76
C ARG A 137 12.63 -0.94 -3.63
N TYR A 138 12.02 -1.35 -4.75
CA TYR A 138 11.19 -2.56 -4.85
C TYR A 138 11.48 -3.31 -6.14
N LEU A 139 11.50 -4.64 -6.07
CA LEU A 139 11.44 -5.51 -7.25
C LEU A 139 9.98 -5.68 -7.67
N LEU A 140 9.73 -5.78 -8.97
CA LEU A 140 8.39 -5.93 -9.53
C LEU A 140 8.08 -7.35 -10.01
N GLU A 141 9.00 -8.30 -9.79
CA GLU A 141 8.74 -9.70 -10.04
C GLU A 141 7.53 -10.18 -9.22
N GLY A 142 6.53 -10.72 -9.92
CA GLY A 142 5.27 -11.16 -9.32
C GLY A 142 4.23 -10.04 -9.12
N ALA A 143 4.59 -8.77 -9.25
CA ALA A 143 3.66 -7.66 -9.06
C ALA A 143 2.45 -7.71 -9.99
N PRO A 144 2.57 -7.91 -11.32
CA PRO A 144 1.42 -7.93 -12.21
C PRO A 144 0.36 -8.95 -11.82
N THR A 145 0.77 -10.20 -11.60
CA THR A 145 -0.14 -11.29 -11.21
C THR A 145 -0.79 -11.04 -9.86
N THR A 146 -0.03 -10.48 -8.92
CA THR A 146 -0.51 -10.16 -7.57
C THR A 146 -1.55 -9.03 -7.61
N ILE A 147 -1.33 -8.00 -8.44
CA ILE A 147 -2.28 -6.91 -8.68
C ILE A 147 -3.58 -7.46 -9.27
N ASP A 148 -3.48 -8.34 -10.28
CA ASP A 148 -4.65 -8.96 -10.90
C ASP A 148 -5.46 -9.82 -9.93
N ALA A 149 -4.79 -10.59 -9.07
CA ALA A 149 -5.45 -11.40 -8.04
C ALA A 149 -6.24 -10.53 -7.04
N ALA A 150 -5.66 -9.42 -6.56
CA ALA A 150 -6.32 -8.50 -5.65
C ALA A 150 -7.51 -7.79 -6.34
N ALA A 151 -7.32 -7.31 -7.57
CA ALA A 151 -8.36 -6.64 -8.36
C ALA A 151 -9.55 -7.58 -8.61
N ALA A 152 -9.30 -8.81 -9.08
CA ALA A 152 -10.34 -9.79 -9.37
C ALA A 152 -11.12 -10.18 -8.11
N ARG A 153 -10.45 -10.35 -6.98
CA ARG A 153 -11.10 -10.71 -5.70
C ARG A 153 -12.10 -9.62 -5.27
N CYS A 154 -11.69 -8.36 -5.30
CA CYS A 154 -12.57 -7.27 -4.87
C CYS A 154 -13.66 -6.95 -5.89
N ALA A 155 -13.40 -7.07 -7.20
CA ALA A 155 -14.45 -6.98 -8.22
C ALA A 155 -15.52 -8.06 -8.04
N GLY A 156 -15.15 -9.30 -7.74
CA GLY A 156 -16.08 -10.40 -7.48
C GLY A 156 -16.97 -10.19 -6.24
N LYS A 157 -16.58 -9.38 -5.28
CA LYS A 157 -17.40 -9.03 -4.11
C LYS A 157 -18.52 -8.03 -4.45
N MET A 158 -18.30 -7.12 -5.39
CA MET A 158 -19.35 -6.19 -5.86
C MET A 158 -20.50 -6.91 -6.54
N GLN A 159 -20.21 -7.96 -7.29
CA GLN A 159 -21.21 -8.70 -8.06
C GLN A 159 -22.11 -9.59 -7.20
N ARG A 160 -21.77 -9.84 -5.93
CA ARG A 160 -22.53 -10.70 -5.01
C ARG A 160 -23.47 -9.93 -4.07
N ARG A 161 -23.57 -8.63 -4.22
CA ARG A 161 -24.50 -7.77 -3.49
C ARG A 161 -25.62 -7.32 -4.39
#